data_18d22648f3d7219fe5b52543f8e9405c
#
_entry.id   18d22648f3d7219fe5b52543f8e9405c
#
_cell.length_a   1.000
_cell.length_b   1.000
_cell.length_c   1.000
_cell.angle_alpha   90.00
_cell.angle_beta   90.00
_cell.angle_gamma   90.00
#
_symmetry.space_group_name_H-M   'P 1'
#
loop_
_entity.id
_entity.type
_entity.pdbx_description
1 polymer ?
#
loop_
_entity_poly.entity_id
_entity_poly.type
_entity_poly.pdbx_seq_one_letter_code
_entity_poly.pdbx_strand_id
1 'polypeptide(L)'
;MARELVGKHVVVVGATGVLGARIAAHLAAAGARVSAIVRDHTRLDGASVFQYALADVIDSAAVQIAFASVASVAPIDGVVNATGVVAFGGISDLDDATLARLFAVNATAPIVMLRESATLIADGGFFVNLSGVVATQPVAGMAAYSASKAAAWAAMSAVARELRRRQIDVIDARPPHTETGLATRAVAGVAPKMPVGLTPDVVAARIVAAIIAGERDLPVEAFA
;
A
#
# COMPACT_ATOMS: atom_id res chain seq x y z
N MET A 1 -11.20 -1.91 18.36
CA MET A 1 -12.33 -2.85 18.34
C MET A 1 -12.25 -3.65 17.06
N ALA A 2 -12.63 -4.94 17.07
CA ALA A 2 -12.66 -5.74 15.86
C ALA A 2 -13.63 -5.13 14.83
N ARG A 3 -13.24 -5.16 13.54
CA ARG A 3 -14.05 -4.68 12.42
C ARG A 3 -14.73 -5.84 11.70
N GLU A 4 -15.96 -5.63 11.32
CA GLU A 4 -16.63 -6.50 10.35
C GLU A 4 -16.36 -5.94 8.94
N LEU A 5 -15.96 -6.82 8.02
CA LEU A 5 -15.69 -6.45 6.61
C LEU A 5 -16.85 -6.82 5.67
N VAL A 6 -17.83 -7.58 6.14
CA VAL A 6 -18.98 -7.99 5.31
C VAL A 6 -19.73 -6.75 4.82
N GLY A 7 -19.87 -6.64 3.51
CA GLY A 7 -20.51 -5.51 2.83
C GLY A 7 -19.72 -4.20 2.82
N LYS A 8 -18.57 -4.14 3.49
CA LYS A 8 -17.71 -2.95 3.53
C LYS A 8 -17.03 -2.70 2.19
N HIS A 9 -16.97 -1.44 1.78
CA HIS A 9 -16.32 -1.03 0.54
C HIS A 9 -14.85 -0.68 0.79
N VAL A 10 -13.95 -1.48 0.26
CA VAL A 10 -12.50 -1.31 0.42
C VAL A 10 -11.84 -1.07 -0.94
N VAL A 11 -11.05 -0.01 -1.04
CA VAL A 11 -10.29 0.34 -2.25
C VAL A 11 -8.86 -0.19 -2.13
N VAL A 12 -8.42 -1.02 -3.08
CA VAL A 12 -7.03 -1.49 -3.16
C VAL A 12 -6.32 -0.79 -4.31
N VAL A 13 -5.35 0.07 -3.98
CA VAL A 13 -4.49 0.73 -4.97
C VAL A 13 -3.32 -0.18 -5.28
N GLY A 14 -3.14 -0.53 -6.56
CA GLY A 14 -2.12 -1.48 -6.98
C GLY A 14 -2.57 -2.95 -6.93
N ALA A 15 -3.87 -3.22 -7.07
CA ALA A 15 -4.44 -4.57 -7.06
C ALA A 15 -3.94 -5.50 -8.19
N THR A 16 -3.26 -4.99 -9.21
CA THR A 16 -2.59 -5.79 -10.25
C THR A 16 -1.18 -6.26 -9.86
N GLY A 17 -0.64 -5.77 -8.76
CA GLY A 17 0.60 -6.26 -8.16
C GLY A 17 0.36 -7.55 -7.37
N VAL A 18 1.41 -8.39 -7.23
CA VAL A 18 1.28 -9.70 -6.56
C VAL A 18 0.70 -9.57 -5.15
N LEU A 19 1.22 -8.66 -4.33
CA LEU A 19 0.72 -8.47 -2.96
C LEU A 19 -0.66 -7.80 -2.95
N GLY A 20 -0.88 -6.78 -3.79
CA GLY A 20 -2.18 -6.11 -3.89
C GLY A 20 -3.30 -7.05 -4.31
N ALA A 21 -3.05 -7.97 -5.26
CA ALA A 21 -4.01 -8.98 -5.67
C ALA A 21 -4.35 -9.95 -4.53
N ARG A 22 -3.36 -10.40 -3.75
CA ARG A 22 -3.62 -11.27 -2.59
C ARG A 22 -4.40 -10.55 -1.49
N ILE A 23 -4.07 -9.28 -1.22
CA ILE A 23 -4.85 -8.46 -0.26
C ILE A 23 -6.30 -8.32 -0.75
N ALA A 24 -6.53 -8.01 -2.03
CA ALA A 24 -7.87 -7.92 -2.61
C ALA A 24 -8.65 -9.23 -2.44
N ALA A 25 -8.01 -10.39 -2.71
CA ALA A 25 -8.62 -11.70 -2.55
C ALA A 25 -9.01 -11.99 -1.08
N HIS A 26 -8.11 -11.72 -0.12
CA HIS A 26 -8.41 -11.92 1.30
C HIS A 26 -9.51 -10.98 1.81
N LEU A 27 -9.54 -9.72 1.35
CA LEU A 27 -10.62 -8.78 1.68
C LEU A 27 -11.96 -9.27 1.12
N ALA A 28 -11.99 -9.71 -0.14
CA ALA A 28 -13.20 -10.26 -0.76
C ALA A 28 -13.66 -11.55 -0.04
N ALA A 29 -12.74 -12.45 0.32
CA ALA A 29 -13.05 -13.65 1.11
C ALA A 29 -13.61 -13.33 2.51
N ALA A 30 -13.22 -12.18 3.10
CA ALA A 30 -13.78 -11.66 4.34
C ALA A 30 -15.13 -10.93 4.15
N GLY A 31 -15.69 -10.95 2.94
CA GLY A 31 -16.99 -10.36 2.61
C GLY A 31 -16.96 -8.89 2.21
N ALA A 32 -15.79 -8.27 2.04
CA ALA A 32 -15.68 -6.90 1.57
C ALA A 32 -16.02 -6.79 0.07
N ARG A 33 -16.56 -5.64 -0.32
CA ARG A 33 -16.69 -5.23 -1.73
C ARG A 33 -15.40 -4.49 -2.10
N VAL A 34 -14.58 -5.08 -2.97
CA VAL A 34 -13.27 -4.51 -3.31
C VAL A 34 -13.33 -3.74 -4.61
N SER A 35 -13.02 -2.44 -4.57
CA SER A 35 -12.67 -1.64 -5.76
C SER A 35 -11.18 -1.58 -5.94
N ALA A 36 -10.70 -1.49 -7.18
CA ALA A 36 -9.29 -1.35 -7.49
C ALA A 36 -8.98 0.02 -8.13
N ILE A 37 -7.84 0.63 -7.76
CA ILE A 37 -7.24 1.71 -8.53
C ILE A 37 -5.94 1.18 -9.12
N VAL A 38 -5.85 1.15 -10.45
CA VAL A 38 -4.74 0.52 -11.17
C VAL A 38 -4.36 1.33 -12.41
N ARG A 39 -3.16 1.11 -12.95
CA ARG A 39 -2.73 1.72 -14.22
C ARG A 39 -3.26 0.97 -15.44
N ASP A 40 -3.41 -0.34 -15.29
CA ASP A 40 -3.86 -1.24 -16.35
C ASP A 40 -4.76 -2.32 -15.71
N HIS A 41 -5.97 -2.43 -16.21
CA HIS A 41 -6.98 -3.36 -15.69
C HIS A 41 -6.88 -4.77 -16.28
N THR A 42 -6.13 -4.96 -17.37
CA THR A 42 -6.03 -6.27 -18.06
C THR A 42 -5.45 -7.38 -17.19
N ARG A 43 -4.79 -7.00 -16.09
CA ARG A 43 -4.17 -7.91 -15.12
C ARG A 43 -4.96 -8.05 -13.82
N LEU A 44 -6.16 -7.49 -13.74
CA LEU A 44 -7.03 -7.65 -12.57
C LEU A 44 -7.60 -9.06 -12.52
N ASP A 45 -7.60 -9.66 -11.34
CA ASP A 45 -8.40 -10.83 -11.05
C ASP A 45 -9.86 -10.40 -10.82
N GLY A 46 -10.70 -10.62 -11.82
CA GLY A 46 -12.11 -10.24 -11.78
C GLY A 46 -12.94 -10.96 -10.73
N ALA A 47 -12.44 -12.05 -10.13
CA ALA A 47 -13.14 -12.75 -9.05
C ALA A 47 -13.12 -11.98 -7.72
N SER A 48 -12.09 -11.14 -7.52
CA SER A 48 -11.87 -10.43 -6.25
C SER A 48 -12.22 -8.94 -6.31
N VAL A 49 -12.47 -8.37 -7.50
CA VAL A 49 -12.67 -6.94 -7.71
C VAL A 49 -13.98 -6.71 -8.45
N PHE A 50 -14.91 -5.97 -7.84
CA PHE A 50 -16.21 -5.70 -8.47
C PHE A 50 -16.20 -4.46 -9.36
N GLN A 51 -15.23 -3.54 -9.16
CA GLN A 51 -15.10 -2.27 -9.87
C GLN A 51 -13.65 -1.83 -9.91
N TYR A 52 -13.27 -1.06 -10.92
CA TYR A 52 -11.95 -0.41 -10.97
C TYR A 52 -12.02 1.01 -11.53
N ALA A 53 -10.99 1.80 -11.19
CA ALA A 53 -10.65 3.07 -11.82
C ALA A 53 -9.19 3.05 -12.30
N LEU A 54 -8.90 3.85 -13.34
CA LEU A 54 -7.56 3.92 -13.91
C LEU A 54 -6.85 5.19 -13.41
N ALA A 55 -5.66 5.02 -12.83
CA ALA A 55 -4.76 6.11 -12.47
C ALA A 55 -3.31 5.65 -12.41
N ASP A 56 -2.37 6.48 -12.88
CA ASP A 56 -0.99 6.40 -12.43
C ASP A 56 -0.89 7.16 -11.10
N VAL A 57 -0.37 6.52 -10.07
CA VAL A 57 -0.30 7.07 -8.72
C VAL A 57 0.62 8.28 -8.57
N ILE A 58 1.47 8.56 -9.55
CA ILE A 58 2.30 9.77 -9.60
C ILE A 58 1.56 10.98 -10.18
N ASP A 59 0.41 10.78 -10.81
CA ASP A 59 -0.48 11.83 -11.30
C ASP A 59 -1.54 12.12 -10.23
N SER A 60 -1.35 13.22 -9.51
CA SER A 60 -2.23 13.64 -8.42
C SER A 60 -3.68 13.90 -8.89
N ALA A 61 -3.86 14.44 -10.10
CA ALA A 61 -5.19 14.71 -10.65
C ALA A 61 -5.90 13.39 -11.04
N ALA A 62 -5.17 12.45 -11.65
CA ALA A 62 -5.70 11.13 -11.95
C ALA A 62 -6.09 10.36 -10.67
N VAL A 63 -5.28 10.47 -9.60
CA VAL A 63 -5.59 9.86 -8.28
C VAL A 63 -6.88 10.45 -7.70
N GLN A 64 -7.04 11.78 -7.73
CA GLN A 64 -8.26 12.46 -7.26
C GLN A 64 -9.50 11.97 -8.01
N ILE A 65 -9.44 11.96 -9.34
CA ILE A 65 -10.54 11.49 -10.21
C ILE A 65 -10.88 10.02 -9.91
N ALA A 66 -9.86 9.18 -9.76
CA ALA A 66 -10.06 7.75 -9.48
C ALA A 66 -10.75 7.53 -8.12
N PHE A 67 -10.33 8.22 -7.06
CA PHE A 67 -11.01 8.13 -5.76
C PHE A 67 -12.44 8.65 -5.81
N ALA A 68 -12.70 9.77 -6.49
CA ALA A 68 -14.06 10.29 -6.69
C ALA A 68 -14.93 9.29 -7.46
N SER A 69 -14.37 8.64 -8.50
CA SER A 69 -15.08 7.62 -9.28
C SER A 69 -15.48 6.41 -8.44
N VAL A 70 -14.56 5.84 -7.66
CA VAL A 70 -14.91 4.67 -6.83
C VAL A 70 -15.85 5.05 -5.67
N ALA A 71 -15.73 6.25 -5.10
CA ALA A 71 -16.59 6.76 -4.04
C ALA A 71 -18.03 7.03 -4.52
N SER A 72 -18.23 7.32 -5.82
CA SER A 72 -19.57 7.57 -6.38
C SER A 72 -20.46 6.33 -6.39
N VAL A 73 -19.88 5.13 -6.29
CA VAL A 73 -20.62 3.86 -6.29
C VAL A 73 -21.04 3.44 -4.89
N ALA A 74 -20.19 3.66 -3.89
CA ALA A 74 -20.48 3.41 -2.48
C ALA A 74 -19.51 4.21 -1.60
N PRO A 75 -19.92 4.59 -0.37
CA PRO A 75 -18.98 5.16 0.62
C PRO A 75 -17.78 4.24 0.82
N ILE A 76 -16.60 4.84 0.95
CA ILE A 76 -15.36 4.09 1.17
C ILE A 76 -15.20 3.81 2.67
N ASP A 77 -15.15 2.54 3.06
CA ASP A 77 -14.88 2.12 4.44
C ASP A 77 -13.37 1.95 4.69
N GLY A 78 -12.59 1.66 3.66
CA GLY A 78 -11.14 1.51 3.81
C GLY A 78 -10.37 1.63 2.50
N VAL A 79 -9.09 1.96 2.64
CA VAL A 79 -8.13 2.05 1.53
C VAL A 79 -6.88 1.24 1.87
N VAL A 80 -6.36 0.48 0.91
CA VAL A 80 -5.07 -0.20 1.03
C VAL A 80 -4.17 0.22 -0.13
N ASN A 81 -3.05 0.88 0.19
CA ASN A 81 -2.00 1.18 -0.77
C ASN A 81 -0.98 0.04 -0.84
N ALA A 82 -1.02 -0.74 -1.92
CA ALA A 82 -0.09 -1.82 -2.21
C ALA A 82 0.88 -1.46 -3.36
N THR A 83 1.06 -0.17 -3.66
CA THR A 83 1.99 0.28 -4.70
C THR A 83 3.40 0.46 -4.16
N GLY A 84 4.39 0.30 -5.03
CA GLY A 84 5.78 0.55 -4.69
C GLY A 84 6.73 0.15 -5.80
N VAL A 85 7.91 0.75 -5.77
CA VAL A 85 9.05 0.42 -6.63
C VAL A 85 10.30 0.33 -5.77
N VAL A 86 11.30 -0.44 -6.22
CA VAL A 86 12.58 -0.64 -5.52
C VAL A 86 13.73 -0.30 -6.45
N ALA A 87 14.84 0.14 -5.88
CA ALA A 87 16.14 0.25 -6.55
C ALA A 87 17.24 -0.27 -5.63
N PHE A 88 18.31 -0.78 -6.24
CA PHE A 88 19.49 -1.28 -5.59
C PHE A 88 20.73 -0.56 -6.14
N GLY A 89 21.76 -0.41 -5.33
CA GLY A 89 23.05 0.19 -5.73
C GLY A 89 23.67 1.04 -4.64
N GLY A 90 24.95 1.36 -4.80
CA GLY A 90 25.67 2.27 -3.94
C GLY A 90 25.15 3.70 -4.05
N ILE A 91 25.38 4.52 -3.05
CA ILE A 91 24.93 5.93 -3.07
C ILE A 91 25.60 6.73 -4.20
N SER A 92 26.84 6.38 -4.58
CA SER A 92 27.57 7.01 -5.68
C SER A 92 27.01 6.69 -7.06
N ASP A 93 26.23 5.60 -7.19
CA ASP A 93 25.67 5.12 -8.46
C ASP A 93 24.22 5.58 -8.65
N LEU A 94 23.65 6.26 -7.65
CA LEU A 94 22.28 6.73 -7.67
C LEU A 94 22.13 7.96 -8.58
N ASP A 95 21.38 7.82 -9.65
CA ASP A 95 21.00 8.94 -10.52
C ASP A 95 19.74 9.68 -10.03
N ASP A 96 19.58 10.94 -10.49
CA ASP A 96 18.47 11.81 -10.10
C ASP A 96 17.11 11.26 -10.54
N ALA A 97 17.03 10.58 -11.68
CA ALA A 97 15.78 10.01 -12.20
C ALA A 97 15.29 8.86 -11.32
N THR A 98 16.21 7.98 -10.91
CA THR A 98 15.92 6.89 -9.96
C THR A 98 15.49 7.45 -8.60
N LEU A 99 16.20 8.45 -8.07
CA LEU A 99 15.84 9.12 -6.82
C LEU A 99 14.43 9.72 -6.91
N ALA A 100 14.17 10.51 -7.95
CA ALA A 100 12.85 11.12 -8.17
C ALA A 100 11.75 10.06 -8.29
N ARG A 101 11.99 8.96 -9.02
CA ARG A 101 11.01 7.88 -9.19
C ARG A 101 10.69 7.16 -7.87
N LEU A 102 11.71 6.88 -7.04
CA LEU A 102 11.51 6.26 -5.73
C LEU A 102 10.64 7.15 -4.83
N PHE A 103 10.94 8.45 -4.74
CA PHE A 103 10.16 9.37 -3.92
C PHE A 103 8.77 9.61 -4.49
N ALA A 104 8.60 9.75 -5.80
CA ALA A 104 7.30 9.94 -6.43
C ALA A 104 6.34 8.79 -6.08
N VAL A 105 6.80 7.52 -6.23
CA VAL A 105 5.94 6.35 -6.03
C VAL A 105 5.82 5.95 -4.57
N ASN A 106 6.93 5.95 -3.80
CA ASN A 106 6.94 5.36 -2.46
C ASN A 106 6.64 6.38 -1.35
N ALA A 107 6.81 7.69 -1.59
CA ALA A 107 6.59 8.74 -0.60
C ALA A 107 5.44 9.68 -1.00
N THR A 108 5.57 10.36 -2.14
CA THR A 108 4.58 11.37 -2.56
C THR A 108 3.23 10.73 -2.86
N ALA A 109 3.19 9.65 -3.63
CA ALA A 109 1.94 9.00 -4.00
C ALA A 109 1.11 8.52 -2.78
N PRO A 110 1.66 7.81 -1.77
CA PRO A 110 0.89 7.45 -0.57
C PRO A 110 0.32 8.66 0.18
N ILE A 111 1.07 9.76 0.26
CA ILE A 111 0.62 11.00 0.90
C ILE A 111 -0.55 11.61 0.11
N VAL A 112 -0.43 11.67 -1.23
CA VAL A 112 -1.51 12.14 -2.11
C VAL A 112 -2.74 11.24 -1.99
N MET A 113 -2.58 9.91 -2.04
CA MET A 113 -3.70 8.97 -1.88
C MET A 113 -4.42 9.18 -0.56
N LEU A 114 -3.68 9.34 0.54
CA LEU A 114 -4.28 9.60 1.85
C LEU A 114 -5.00 10.95 1.88
N ARG A 115 -4.42 12.01 1.31
CA ARG A 115 -5.05 13.32 1.19
C ARG A 115 -6.38 13.25 0.43
N GLU A 116 -6.39 12.60 -0.74
CA GLU A 116 -7.58 12.51 -1.60
C GLU A 116 -8.66 11.58 -1.02
N SER A 117 -8.25 10.53 -0.28
CA SER A 117 -9.20 9.60 0.32
C SER A 117 -9.68 9.98 1.72
N ALA A 118 -8.93 10.80 2.45
CA ALA A 118 -9.23 11.10 3.85
C ALA A 118 -10.64 11.67 4.09
N THR A 119 -11.16 12.49 3.16
CA THR A 119 -12.53 13.03 3.25
C THR A 119 -13.60 12.06 2.76
N LEU A 120 -13.21 11.06 1.97
CA LEU A 120 -14.09 10.05 1.36
C LEU A 120 -14.23 8.79 2.23
N ILE A 121 -13.25 8.51 3.07
CA ILE A 121 -13.32 7.40 4.03
C ILE A 121 -14.35 7.72 5.10
N ALA A 122 -15.27 6.80 5.34
CA ALA A 122 -16.28 6.90 6.38
C ALA A 122 -15.64 6.93 7.79
N ASP A 123 -16.30 7.56 8.75
CA ASP A 123 -15.86 7.55 10.13
C ASP A 123 -15.81 6.11 10.67
N GLY A 124 -14.76 5.78 11.41
CA GLY A 124 -14.47 4.40 11.84
C GLY A 124 -13.76 3.55 10.78
N GLY A 125 -13.48 4.09 9.60
CA GLY A 125 -12.77 3.42 8.52
C GLY A 125 -11.26 3.27 8.73
N PHE A 126 -10.53 2.98 7.64
CA PHE A 126 -9.09 2.78 7.73
C PHE A 126 -8.35 3.15 6.43
N PHE A 127 -7.06 3.46 6.58
CA PHE A 127 -6.08 3.55 5.49
C PHE A 127 -4.86 2.70 5.84
N VAL A 128 -4.49 1.77 4.97
CA VAL A 128 -3.29 0.94 5.12
C VAL A 128 -2.24 1.33 4.09
N ASN A 129 -1.02 1.61 4.54
CA ASN A 129 0.14 1.80 3.69
C ASN A 129 1.16 0.67 3.88
N LEU A 130 1.81 0.25 2.81
CA LEU A 130 2.87 -0.75 2.84
C LEU A 130 4.23 -0.08 2.66
N SER A 131 4.88 0.28 3.76
CA SER A 131 6.24 0.85 3.73
C SER A 131 7.33 -0.23 3.70
N GLY A 132 7.12 -1.35 4.39
CA GLY A 132 8.08 -2.45 4.51
C GLY A 132 9.14 -2.18 5.58
N VAL A 133 9.84 -3.23 5.99
CA VAL A 133 10.85 -3.20 7.07
C VAL A 133 11.93 -2.13 6.86
N VAL A 134 12.30 -1.85 5.62
CA VAL A 134 13.35 -0.88 5.26
C VAL A 134 13.02 0.57 5.65
N ALA A 135 11.77 0.87 5.97
CA ALA A 135 11.36 2.18 6.46
C ALA A 135 11.94 2.49 7.86
N THR A 136 12.14 1.45 8.68
CA THR A 136 12.65 1.57 10.05
C THR A 136 13.99 0.86 10.26
N GLN A 137 14.36 -0.04 9.36
CA GLN A 137 15.64 -0.78 9.36
C GLN A 137 16.31 -0.61 7.99
N PRO A 138 16.96 0.55 7.73
CA PRO A 138 17.57 0.84 6.44
C PRO A 138 18.70 -0.13 6.11
N VAL A 139 18.85 -0.46 4.84
CA VAL A 139 19.80 -1.47 4.34
C VAL A 139 20.84 -0.81 3.44
N ALA A 140 22.11 -1.21 3.58
CA ALA A 140 23.18 -0.78 2.68
C ALA A 140 22.87 -1.17 1.23
N GLY A 141 23.16 -0.27 0.28
CA GLY A 141 22.80 -0.46 -1.13
C GLY A 141 21.33 -0.17 -1.45
N MET A 142 20.54 0.33 -0.48
CA MET A 142 19.14 0.70 -0.63
C MET A 142 18.80 2.05 0.00
N ALA A 143 19.77 2.97 0.09
CA ALA A 143 19.64 4.23 0.83
C ALA A 143 18.43 5.06 0.39
N ALA A 144 18.30 5.35 -0.91
CA ALA A 144 17.18 6.14 -1.43
C ALA A 144 15.84 5.42 -1.33
N TYR A 145 15.82 4.09 -1.53
CA TYR A 145 14.63 3.27 -1.32
C TYR A 145 14.17 3.31 0.14
N SER A 146 15.08 3.06 1.08
CA SER A 146 14.77 3.12 2.51
C SER A 146 14.27 4.51 2.92
N ALA A 147 14.94 5.58 2.46
CA ALA A 147 14.52 6.96 2.71
C ALA A 147 13.12 7.24 2.17
N SER A 148 12.79 6.78 0.95
CA SER A 148 11.46 6.98 0.36
C SER A 148 10.35 6.27 1.15
N LYS A 149 10.63 5.06 1.66
CA LYS A 149 9.70 4.29 2.49
C LYS A 149 9.58 4.89 3.91
N ALA A 150 10.68 5.36 4.49
CA ALA A 150 10.67 6.07 5.78
C ALA A 150 9.86 7.38 5.72
N ALA A 151 9.92 8.12 4.62
CA ALA A 151 9.13 9.33 4.43
C ALA A 151 7.62 9.03 4.46
N ALA A 152 7.17 7.97 3.78
CA ALA A 152 5.78 7.54 3.84
C ALA A 152 5.37 7.11 5.25
N TRP A 153 6.17 6.28 5.92
CA TRP A 153 5.93 5.85 7.30
C TRP A 153 5.77 7.04 8.26
N ALA A 154 6.65 8.04 8.17
CA ALA A 154 6.57 9.24 9.00
C ALA A 154 5.28 10.02 8.74
N ALA A 155 4.88 10.19 7.47
CA ALA A 155 3.63 10.84 7.09
C ALA A 155 2.41 10.10 7.64
N MET A 156 2.34 8.76 7.47
CA MET A 156 1.25 7.94 7.99
C MET A 156 1.13 8.09 9.53
N SER A 157 2.27 8.09 10.23
CA SER A 157 2.32 8.26 11.69
C SER A 157 1.80 9.62 12.16
N ALA A 158 2.03 10.68 11.39
CA ALA A 158 1.52 12.02 11.68
C ALA A 158 0.00 12.09 11.44
N VAL A 159 -0.46 11.66 10.25
CA VAL A 159 -1.88 11.74 9.85
C VAL A 159 -2.77 10.83 10.71
N ALA A 160 -2.24 9.72 11.22
CA ALA A 160 -2.97 8.87 12.19
C ALA A 160 -3.47 9.65 13.42
N ARG A 161 -2.73 10.71 13.83
CA ARG A 161 -3.13 11.58 14.93
C ARG A 161 -4.21 12.59 14.52
N GLU A 162 -4.13 13.09 13.30
CA GLU A 162 -5.08 14.06 12.74
C GLU A 162 -6.47 13.42 12.55
N LEU A 163 -6.53 12.19 12.05
CA LEU A 163 -7.77 11.47 11.76
C LEU A 163 -8.41 10.78 12.97
N ARG A 164 -7.78 10.87 14.16
CA ARG A 164 -8.25 10.20 15.37
C ARG A 164 -9.69 10.59 15.76
N ARG A 165 -10.07 11.86 15.57
CA ARG A 165 -11.43 12.32 15.90
C ARG A 165 -12.52 11.67 15.06
N ARG A 166 -12.18 11.31 13.82
CA ARG A 166 -13.05 10.56 12.89
C ARG A 166 -12.94 9.04 13.08
N GLN A 167 -12.15 8.59 14.06
CA GLN A 167 -11.89 7.17 14.33
C GLN A 167 -11.35 6.42 13.11
N ILE A 168 -10.71 7.12 12.14
CA ILE A 168 -10.07 6.50 11.00
C ILE A 168 -8.68 6.01 11.43
N ASP A 169 -8.44 4.71 11.32
CA ASP A 169 -7.14 4.13 11.60
C ASP A 169 -6.22 4.21 10.38
N VAL A 170 -5.09 4.87 10.54
CA VAL A 170 -4.00 4.87 9.55
C VAL A 170 -2.97 3.86 10.01
N ILE A 171 -2.81 2.79 9.24
CA ILE A 171 -2.01 1.62 9.57
C ILE A 171 -0.81 1.60 8.61
N ASP A 172 0.40 1.53 9.13
CA ASP A 172 1.59 1.31 8.31
C ASP A 172 2.11 -0.11 8.52
N ALA A 173 2.09 -0.91 7.45
CA ALA A 173 2.55 -2.29 7.45
C ALA A 173 4.01 -2.36 6.97
N ARG A 174 4.87 -2.98 7.78
CA ARG A 174 6.32 -3.12 7.53
C ARG A 174 6.71 -4.60 7.40
N PRO A 175 6.15 -5.32 6.41
CA PRO A 175 6.52 -6.72 6.20
C PRO A 175 8.03 -6.83 5.90
N PRO A 176 8.66 -7.96 6.25
CA PRO A 176 10.01 -8.31 5.80
C PRO A 176 10.02 -8.59 4.30
N HIS A 177 11.17 -9.08 3.78
CA HIS A 177 11.26 -9.53 2.41
C HIS A 177 10.12 -10.51 2.08
N THR A 178 9.41 -10.20 0.99
CA THR A 178 8.23 -10.95 0.53
C THR A 178 8.41 -11.31 -0.94
N GLU A 179 8.15 -12.56 -1.31
CA GLU A 179 8.39 -13.14 -2.63
C GLU A 179 7.37 -12.66 -3.68
N THR A 180 7.35 -11.35 -3.92
CA THR A 180 6.43 -10.70 -4.89
C THR A 180 7.04 -10.53 -6.28
N GLY A 181 8.32 -10.85 -6.45
CA GLY A 181 9.08 -10.51 -7.64
C GLY A 181 9.35 -9.00 -7.78
N LEU A 182 9.14 -8.19 -6.73
CA LEU A 182 9.46 -6.76 -6.77
C LEU A 182 10.96 -6.54 -7.01
N ALA A 183 11.80 -7.31 -6.37
CA ALA A 183 13.26 -7.23 -6.47
C ALA A 183 13.78 -7.52 -7.90
N THR A 184 13.10 -8.39 -8.66
CA THR A 184 13.47 -8.69 -10.06
C THR A 184 12.99 -7.64 -11.06
N ARG A 185 12.18 -6.67 -10.60
CA ARG A 185 11.63 -5.56 -11.38
C ARG A 185 12.09 -4.22 -10.82
N ALA A 186 13.31 -4.19 -10.26
CA ALA A 186 13.91 -2.97 -9.76
C ALA A 186 13.95 -1.88 -10.85
N VAL A 187 13.72 -0.63 -10.47
CA VAL A 187 13.80 0.52 -11.41
C VAL A 187 15.25 0.87 -11.72
N ALA A 188 16.19 0.48 -10.86
CA ALA A 188 17.63 0.58 -11.10
C ALA A 188 18.37 -0.47 -10.25
N GLY A 189 19.56 -0.85 -10.72
CA GLY A 189 20.42 -1.82 -10.05
C GLY A 189 19.88 -3.25 -10.08
N VAL A 190 20.62 -4.14 -9.41
CA VAL A 190 20.31 -5.57 -9.32
C VAL A 190 20.21 -5.96 -7.85
N ALA A 191 19.17 -6.71 -7.51
CA ALA A 191 19.01 -7.20 -6.14
C ALA A 191 20.18 -8.09 -5.72
N PRO A 192 20.72 -7.91 -4.52
CA PRO A 192 21.68 -8.87 -3.97
C PRO A 192 20.98 -10.22 -3.72
N LYS A 193 21.77 -11.26 -3.52
CA LYS A 193 21.21 -12.55 -3.07
C LYS A 193 20.57 -12.36 -1.70
N MET A 194 19.28 -12.57 -1.61
CA MET A 194 18.50 -12.46 -0.38
C MET A 194 18.08 -13.85 0.11
N PRO A 195 17.91 -14.04 1.41
CA PRO A 195 17.21 -15.21 1.95
C PRO A 195 15.80 -15.32 1.36
N VAL A 196 15.24 -16.53 1.35
CA VAL A 196 13.84 -16.75 0.98
C VAL A 196 12.95 -15.97 1.93
N GLY A 197 12.08 -15.13 1.37
CA GLY A 197 11.16 -14.28 2.11
C GLY A 197 9.83 -14.96 2.41
N LEU A 198 8.92 -14.20 3.02
CA LEU A 198 7.55 -14.67 3.24
C LEU A 198 6.79 -14.78 1.91
N THR A 199 5.82 -15.68 1.86
CA THR A 199 4.92 -15.74 0.70
C THR A 199 3.99 -14.53 0.69
N PRO A 200 3.59 -14.02 -0.48
CA PRO A 200 2.63 -12.91 -0.59
C PRO A 200 1.31 -13.20 0.11
N ASP A 201 0.90 -14.46 0.12
CA ASP A 201 -0.37 -14.89 0.72
C ASP A 201 -0.34 -14.75 2.25
N VAL A 202 0.73 -15.20 2.90
CA VAL A 202 0.93 -15.04 4.36
C VAL A 202 0.92 -13.57 4.76
N VAL A 203 1.64 -12.71 4.01
CA VAL A 203 1.68 -11.27 4.29
C VAL A 203 0.31 -10.62 4.09
N ALA A 204 -0.40 -10.96 3.02
CA ALA A 204 -1.74 -10.44 2.75
C ALA A 204 -2.75 -10.87 3.82
N ALA A 205 -2.76 -12.15 4.19
CA ALA A 205 -3.62 -12.68 5.25
C ALA A 205 -3.37 -11.94 6.58
N ARG A 206 -2.10 -11.72 6.94
CA ARG A 206 -1.73 -10.99 8.16
C ARG A 206 -2.21 -9.54 8.15
N ILE A 207 -2.08 -8.84 7.03
CA ILE A 207 -2.58 -7.47 6.88
C ILE A 207 -4.09 -7.42 7.05
N VAL A 208 -4.83 -8.32 6.41
CA VAL A 208 -6.30 -8.36 6.52
C VAL A 208 -6.73 -8.74 7.94
N ALA A 209 -6.05 -9.68 8.59
CA ALA A 209 -6.28 -10.01 10.00
C ALA A 209 -6.08 -8.79 10.92
N ALA A 210 -5.06 -7.98 10.68
CA ALA A 210 -4.81 -6.76 11.44
C ALA A 210 -5.92 -5.71 11.24
N ILE A 211 -6.40 -5.54 10.00
CA ILE A 211 -7.54 -4.66 9.71
C ILE A 211 -8.75 -5.11 10.52
N ILE A 212 -9.08 -6.41 10.52
CA ILE A 212 -10.19 -6.97 11.27
C ILE A 212 -10.00 -6.79 12.78
N ALA A 213 -8.80 -7.04 13.29
CA ALA A 213 -8.49 -6.88 14.71
C ALA A 213 -8.46 -5.41 15.18
N GLY A 214 -8.41 -4.45 14.25
CA GLY A 214 -8.29 -3.01 14.55
C GLY A 214 -6.90 -2.65 15.08
N GLU A 215 -5.86 -3.36 14.62
CA GLU A 215 -4.48 -3.02 14.91
C GLU A 215 -4.11 -1.71 14.18
N ARG A 216 -3.26 -0.89 14.81
CA ARG A 216 -2.92 0.45 14.29
C ARG A 216 -1.48 0.55 13.78
N ASP A 217 -0.68 -0.45 14.02
CA ASP A 217 0.70 -0.53 13.58
C ASP A 217 1.10 -1.98 13.34
N LEU A 218 1.76 -2.26 12.22
CA LEU A 218 2.24 -3.59 11.86
C LEU A 218 3.75 -3.56 11.66
N PRO A 219 4.54 -3.58 12.74
CA PRO A 219 6.00 -3.70 12.63
C PRO A 219 6.41 -5.05 12.06
N VAL A 220 7.70 -5.21 11.75
CA VAL A 220 8.20 -6.45 11.14
C VAL A 220 7.94 -7.69 12.01
N GLU A 221 7.99 -7.53 13.32
CA GLU A 221 7.73 -8.59 14.31
C GLU A 221 6.30 -9.12 14.23
N ALA A 222 5.36 -8.31 13.74
CA ALA A 222 3.97 -8.73 13.55
C ALA A 222 3.80 -9.78 12.44
N PHE A 223 4.82 -10.01 11.62
CA PHE A 223 4.83 -10.98 10.51
C PHE A 223 5.65 -12.24 10.84
N ALA A 224 6.16 -12.40 12.06
CA ALA A 224 6.95 -13.55 12.50
C ALA A 224 6.07 -14.77 12.81
#